data_46348a9b0552a07fc98ee5b2008fdfbb
#
_entry.id   46348a9b0552a07fc98ee5b2008fdfbb
#
_cell.length_a   1.000
_cell.length_b   1.000
_cell.length_c   1.000
_cell.angle_alpha   90.00
_cell.angle_beta   90.00
_cell.angle_gamma   90.00
#
_symmetry.space_group_name_H-M   'P 1'
#
loop_
_entity.id
_entity.type
_entity.pdbx_description
1 polymer ?
#
loop_
_entity_poly.entity_id
_entity_poly.type
_entity_poly.pdbx_seq_one_letter_code
_entity_poly.pdbx_strand_id
1 'polypeptide(L)'
;MIDLHYAPTPNGWKISILLEELGLPYTVTPVNIRAGEQFKPEFLAISPNNRIPAIVDHAPLDGGGPLSVFETGAILVYLAQKTNRFLPTDLRGFTQTMQWVMWQVSGLGPMLGQHGHFALYAQEKIAYAIERYRDEAARLYRVLDTQLGKTGAYVAGAEYGIADIACFPWAMTHKAQGFTLDDFPHIKRWYASVRARPQVQAGLAVGKFEKEPLDDEARKNMFGQKLSLIHISEPTRPERI
;
A
#
# COMPACT_ATOMS: atom_id res chain seq x y z
N MET A 1 19.90 1.23 -9.72
CA MET A 1 18.59 1.41 -10.40
C MET A 1 17.60 0.49 -9.72
N ILE A 2 16.34 0.90 -9.61
CA ILE A 2 15.25 0.13 -8.96
C ILE A 2 14.19 -0.19 -10.01
N ASP A 3 13.75 -1.43 -10.09
CA ASP A 3 12.57 -1.80 -10.86
C ASP A 3 11.36 -1.80 -9.92
N LEU A 4 10.34 -1.01 -10.26
CA LEU A 4 9.09 -0.92 -9.53
C LEU A 4 8.02 -1.74 -10.25
N HIS A 5 7.69 -2.92 -9.72
CA HIS A 5 6.57 -3.74 -10.16
C HIS A 5 5.27 -3.18 -9.60
N TYR A 6 4.40 -2.66 -10.47
CA TYR A 6 3.45 -1.64 -10.08
C TYR A 6 2.08 -1.74 -10.75
N ALA A 7 1.08 -1.36 -10.00
CA ALA A 7 -0.21 -0.90 -10.52
C ALA A 7 -0.63 0.37 -9.74
N PRO A 8 -1.26 1.40 -10.38
CA PRO A 8 -1.63 2.67 -9.74
C PRO A 8 -2.84 2.46 -8.81
N THR A 9 -2.58 1.94 -7.65
CA THR A 9 -3.51 1.68 -6.54
C THR A 9 -3.04 2.44 -5.29
N PRO A 10 -3.86 2.56 -4.24
CA PRO A 10 -3.39 3.18 -3.00
C PRO A 10 -2.09 2.56 -2.43
N ASN A 11 -1.86 1.27 -2.64
CA ASN A 11 -0.61 0.64 -2.21
C ASN A 11 0.55 0.94 -3.18
N GLY A 12 0.31 0.91 -4.49
CA GLY A 12 1.32 1.26 -5.48
C GLY A 12 1.82 2.69 -5.30
N TRP A 13 0.90 3.65 -5.12
CA TRP A 13 1.25 5.07 -4.92
C TRP A 13 2.13 5.34 -3.70
N LYS A 14 2.11 4.51 -2.65
CA LYS A 14 3.06 4.66 -1.55
C LYS A 14 4.50 4.63 -2.05
N ILE A 15 4.79 3.69 -2.93
CA ILE A 15 6.18 3.45 -3.37
C ILE A 15 6.58 4.41 -4.49
N SER A 16 5.70 4.70 -5.45
CA SER A 16 6.00 5.72 -6.45
C SER A 16 6.21 7.10 -5.82
N ILE A 17 5.40 7.49 -4.83
CA ILE A 17 5.58 8.74 -4.07
C ILE A 17 6.94 8.74 -3.37
N LEU A 18 7.31 7.66 -2.66
CA LEU A 18 8.58 7.63 -1.95
C LEU A 18 9.77 7.70 -2.91
N LEU A 19 9.73 6.99 -4.04
CA LEU A 19 10.80 7.04 -5.04
C LEU A 19 10.99 8.45 -5.60
N GLU A 20 9.91 9.17 -5.91
CA GLU A 20 9.96 10.57 -6.33
C GLU A 20 10.49 11.50 -5.22
N GLU A 21 10.04 11.33 -3.98
CA GLU A 21 10.53 12.11 -2.83
C GLU A 21 12.03 11.89 -2.55
N LEU A 22 12.52 10.70 -2.82
CA LEU A 22 13.92 10.36 -2.67
C LEU A 22 14.78 10.82 -3.86
N GLY A 23 14.16 11.06 -5.03
CA GLY A 23 14.87 11.34 -6.28
C GLY A 23 15.67 10.14 -6.78
N LEU A 24 15.26 8.93 -6.45
CA LEU A 24 15.94 7.72 -6.89
C LEU A 24 15.56 7.38 -8.34
N PRO A 25 16.53 7.00 -9.20
CA PRO A 25 16.19 6.52 -10.53
C PRO A 25 15.52 5.15 -10.45
N TYR A 26 14.39 5.01 -11.13
CA TYR A 26 13.64 3.76 -11.19
C TYR A 26 12.99 3.53 -12.54
N THR A 27 12.71 2.26 -12.85
CA THR A 27 11.94 1.83 -14.00
C THR A 27 10.61 1.26 -13.54
N VAL A 28 9.51 1.63 -14.19
CA VAL A 28 8.20 1.05 -13.88
C VAL A 28 7.99 -0.20 -14.73
N THR A 29 7.74 -1.32 -14.07
CA THR A 29 7.27 -2.56 -14.67
C THR A 29 5.78 -2.73 -14.34
N PRO A 30 4.87 -2.41 -15.26
CA PRO A 30 3.44 -2.54 -15.01
C PRO A 30 3.07 -4.00 -14.74
N VAL A 31 2.20 -4.20 -13.74
CA VAL A 31 1.58 -5.51 -13.44
C VAL A 31 0.08 -5.37 -13.60
N ASN A 32 -0.46 -5.96 -14.65
CA ASN A 32 -1.90 -5.94 -14.90
C ASN A 32 -2.63 -6.93 -13.97
N ILE A 33 -3.01 -6.42 -12.78
CA ILE A 33 -3.72 -7.21 -11.77
C ILE A 33 -5.12 -7.65 -12.22
N ARG A 34 -5.70 -7.00 -13.23
CA ARG A 34 -6.99 -7.38 -13.82
C ARG A 34 -6.84 -8.62 -14.72
N ALA A 35 -5.72 -8.70 -15.42
CA ALA A 35 -5.37 -9.86 -16.27
C ALA A 35 -4.71 -11.00 -15.47
N GLY A 36 -4.55 -10.88 -14.15
CA GLY A 36 -3.98 -11.94 -13.33
C GLY A 36 -2.45 -12.04 -13.40
N GLU A 37 -1.74 -10.99 -13.85
CA GLU A 37 -0.28 -11.03 -13.98
C GLU A 37 0.44 -11.20 -12.64
N GLN A 38 -0.18 -10.84 -11.52
CA GLN A 38 0.33 -11.06 -10.18
C GLN A 38 0.47 -12.56 -9.82
N PHE A 39 -0.11 -13.45 -10.61
CA PHE A 39 -0.01 -14.92 -10.43
C PHE A 39 1.05 -15.58 -11.32
N LYS A 40 1.69 -14.83 -12.21
CA LYS A 40 2.75 -15.35 -13.06
C LYS A 40 3.97 -15.76 -12.23
N PRO A 41 4.66 -16.86 -12.57
CA PRO A 41 5.83 -17.34 -11.82
C PRO A 41 6.91 -16.29 -11.65
N GLU A 42 7.14 -15.45 -12.68
CA GLU A 42 8.14 -14.39 -12.66
C GLU A 42 7.84 -13.35 -11.58
N PHE A 43 6.56 -12.99 -11.41
CA PHE A 43 6.15 -12.06 -10.37
C PHE A 43 6.16 -12.72 -8.98
N LEU A 44 5.74 -13.99 -8.88
CA LEU A 44 5.77 -14.74 -7.62
C LEU A 44 7.18 -14.92 -7.07
N ALA A 45 8.19 -15.01 -7.93
CA ALA A 45 9.60 -15.03 -7.53
C ALA A 45 10.04 -13.73 -6.82
N ILE A 46 9.39 -12.60 -7.12
CA ILE A 46 9.65 -11.28 -6.54
C ILE A 46 8.73 -11.02 -5.34
N SER A 47 7.46 -11.38 -5.47
CA SER A 47 6.41 -11.16 -4.47
C SER A 47 5.61 -12.44 -4.24
N PRO A 48 6.05 -13.33 -3.33
CA PRO A 48 5.40 -14.63 -3.10
C PRO A 48 3.96 -14.50 -2.58
N ASN A 49 3.58 -13.32 -2.05
CA ASN A 49 2.22 -13.01 -1.64
C ASN A 49 1.30 -12.59 -2.83
N ASN A 50 1.78 -12.65 -4.07
CA ASN A 50 1.05 -12.20 -5.28
C ASN A 50 0.40 -10.81 -5.18
N ARG A 51 1.04 -9.88 -4.50
CA ARG A 51 0.55 -8.50 -4.31
C ARG A 51 1.54 -7.48 -4.86
N ILE A 52 1.00 -6.46 -5.48
CA ILE A 52 1.74 -5.24 -5.85
C ILE A 52 1.63 -4.21 -4.70
N PRO A 53 2.58 -3.30 -4.61
CA PRO A 53 3.84 -3.21 -5.34
C PRO A 53 4.92 -4.16 -4.79
N ALA A 54 5.92 -4.41 -5.61
CA ALA A 54 7.19 -5.00 -5.22
C ALA A 54 8.32 -4.24 -5.92
N ILE A 55 9.53 -4.29 -5.40
CA ILE A 55 10.71 -3.69 -6.04
C ILE A 55 11.81 -4.73 -6.22
N VAL A 56 12.67 -4.49 -7.23
CA VAL A 56 13.98 -5.13 -7.35
C VAL A 56 15.04 -4.04 -7.33
N ASP A 57 15.88 -4.02 -6.31
CA ASP A 57 17.00 -3.09 -6.23
C ASP A 57 18.27 -3.76 -6.81
N HIS A 58 18.78 -3.23 -7.92
CA HIS A 58 19.96 -3.76 -8.60
C HIS A 58 21.30 -3.31 -7.99
N ALA A 59 21.26 -2.44 -6.98
CA ALA A 59 22.43 -1.96 -6.27
C ALA A 59 22.13 -1.79 -4.78
N PRO A 60 21.87 -2.88 -4.04
CA PRO A 60 21.65 -2.83 -2.61
C PRO A 60 22.91 -2.37 -1.86
N LEU A 61 22.72 -1.81 -0.65
CA LEU A 61 23.82 -1.21 0.12
C LEU A 61 24.87 -2.22 0.58
N ASP A 62 24.52 -3.48 0.69
CA ASP A 62 25.44 -4.55 1.09
C ASP A 62 26.40 -4.98 -0.03
N GLY A 63 26.25 -4.41 -1.24
CA GLY A 63 27.07 -4.75 -2.40
C GLY A 63 26.77 -6.13 -2.99
N GLY A 64 25.69 -6.79 -2.56
CA GLY A 64 25.24 -8.07 -3.08
C GLY A 64 24.60 -7.98 -4.46
N GLY A 65 24.06 -9.10 -4.94
CA GLY A 65 23.25 -9.15 -6.16
C GLY A 65 21.90 -8.43 -5.99
N PRO A 66 21.08 -8.38 -7.07
CA PRO A 66 19.77 -7.74 -7.01
C PRO A 66 18.92 -8.26 -5.84
N LEU A 67 18.30 -7.34 -5.09
CA LEU A 67 17.48 -7.62 -3.94
C LEU A 67 16.00 -7.34 -4.25
N SER A 68 15.16 -8.37 -4.17
CA SER A 68 13.71 -8.23 -4.26
C SER A 68 13.13 -7.89 -2.89
N VAL A 69 12.25 -6.88 -2.84
CA VAL A 69 11.53 -6.50 -1.62
C VAL A 69 10.03 -6.38 -1.94
N PHE A 70 9.21 -7.10 -1.21
CA PHE A 70 7.75 -6.99 -1.24
C PHE A 70 7.23 -6.48 0.12
N GLU A 71 5.93 -6.23 0.25
CA GLU A 71 5.25 -5.52 1.33
C GLU A 71 5.58 -4.02 1.37
N THR A 72 4.52 -3.20 1.26
CA THR A 72 4.71 -1.73 1.19
C THR A 72 5.42 -1.17 2.41
N GLY A 73 5.14 -1.71 3.61
CA GLY A 73 5.84 -1.29 4.83
C GLY A 73 7.34 -1.60 4.80
N ALA A 74 7.70 -2.80 4.34
CA ALA A 74 9.10 -3.21 4.21
C ALA A 74 9.82 -2.39 3.14
N ILE A 75 9.18 -2.15 1.99
CA ILE A 75 9.76 -1.31 0.91
C ILE A 75 10.00 0.13 1.39
N LEU A 76 9.02 0.72 2.11
CA LEU A 76 9.14 2.07 2.66
C LEU A 76 10.34 2.17 3.61
N VAL A 77 10.48 1.22 4.53
CA VAL A 77 11.61 1.19 5.48
C VAL A 77 12.93 0.98 4.76
N TYR A 78 12.99 0.01 3.85
CA TYR A 78 14.20 -0.30 3.07
C TYR A 78 14.72 0.92 2.30
N LEU A 79 13.86 1.60 1.54
CA LEU A 79 14.25 2.76 0.75
C LEU A 79 14.65 3.97 1.62
N ALA A 80 13.94 4.17 2.73
CA ALA A 80 14.26 5.22 3.70
C ALA A 80 15.63 4.96 4.36
N GLN A 81 15.94 3.74 4.76
CA GLN A 81 17.24 3.35 5.30
C GLN A 81 18.33 3.44 4.24
N LYS A 82 18.08 2.99 3.02
CA LYS A 82 19.03 3.08 1.89
C LYS A 82 19.48 4.52 1.65
N THR A 83 18.62 5.49 1.88
CA THR A 83 18.91 6.91 1.59
C THR A 83 19.13 7.76 2.83
N ASN A 84 18.93 7.19 4.01
CA ASN A 84 18.92 7.91 5.30
C ASN A 84 17.96 9.12 5.29
N ARG A 85 16.77 8.97 4.69
CA ARG A 85 15.76 10.04 4.57
C ARG A 85 14.37 9.53 4.94
N PHE A 86 13.51 10.40 5.45
CA PHE A 86 12.10 10.15 5.79
C PHE A 86 11.85 9.12 6.89
N LEU A 87 12.91 8.67 7.59
CA LEU A 87 12.85 7.78 8.74
C LEU A 87 13.89 8.25 9.77
N PRO A 88 13.48 8.68 10.95
CA PRO A 88 14.41 9.06 12.02
C PRO A 88 15.34 7.89 12.41
N THR A 89 16.58 8.22 12.77
CA THR A 89 17.57 7.22 13.19
C THR A 89 17.67 7.07 14.71
N ASP A 90 17.17 8.06 15.46
CA ASP A 90 17.09 7.95 16.92
C ASP A 90 15.98 6.97 17.35
N LEU A 91 16.18 6.30 18.48
CA LEU A 91 15.29 5.24 18.95
C LEU A 91 13.81 5.69 19.06
N ARG A 92 13.57 6.90 19.58
CA ARG A 92 12.20 7.38 19.83
C ARG A 92 11.48 7.73 18.53
N GLY A 93 12.13 8.50 17.67
CA GLY A 93 11.60 8.89 16.37
C GLY A 93 11.38 7.67 15.45
N PHE A 94 12.36 6.76 15.42
CA PHE A 94 12.24 5.50 14.68
C PHE A 94 11.02 4.68 15.18
N THR A 95 10.94 4.44 16.50
CA THR A 95 9.85 3.65 17.10
C THR A 95 8.50 4.29 16.82
N GLN A 96 8.38 5.61 16.98
CA GLN A 96 7.16 6.36 16.70
C GLN A 96 6.73 6.21 15.23
N THR A 97 7.67 6.35 14.30
CA THR A 97 7.40 6.19 12.87
C THR A 97 6.95 4.77 12.54
N MET A 98 7.65 3.76 13.08
CA MET A 98 7.33 2.35 12.84
C MET A 98 5.95 1.96 13.38
N GLN A 99 5.54 2.48 14.55
CA GLN A 99 4.18 2.24 15.06
C GLN A 99 3.11 2.66 14.04
N TRP A 100 3.28 3.83 13.41
CA TRP A 100 2.30 4.34 12.44
C TRP A 100 2.39 3.67 11.07
N VAL A 101 3.57 3.28 10.63
CA VAL A 101 3.72 2.45 9.43
C VAL A 101 3.03 1.09 9.63
N MET A 102 3.30 0.41 10.77
CA MET A 102 2.67 -0.87 11.09
C MET A 102 1.15 -0.73 11.26
N TRP A 103 0.68 0.31 11.97
CA TRP A 103 -0.74 0.60 12.09
C TRP A 103 -1.42 0.78 10.72
N GLN A 104 -0.74 1.45 9.78
CA GLN A 104 -1.29 1.64 8.44
C GLN A 104 -1.38 0.32 7.67
N VAL A 105 -0.31 -0.48 7.65
CA VAL A 105 -0.28 -1.72 6.84
C VAL A 105 -1.12 -2.85 7.45
N SER A 106 -1.30 -2.89 8.76
CA SER A 106 -2.11 -3.89 9.44
C SER A 106 -3.57 -3.50 9.67
N GLY A 107 -3.86 -2.21 9.73
CA GLY A 107 -5.18 -1.69 10.09
C GLY A 107 -5.79 -0.81 9.00
N LEU A 108 -5.31 0.43 8.84
CA LEU A 108 -5.96 1.42 7.98
C LEU A 108 -6.15 0.91 6.55
N GLY A 109 -5.09 0.47 5.90
CA GLY A 109 -5.15 -0.02 4.51
C GLY A 109 -6.08 -1.21 4.34
N PRO A 110 -5.89 -2.31 5.09
CA PRO A 110 -6.74 -3.49 5.00
C PRO A 110 -8.21 -3.21 5.29
N MET A 111 -8.54 -2.45 6.33
CA MET A 111 -9.95 -2.21 6.71
C MET A 111 -10.66 -1.29 5.72
N LEU A 112 -10.00 -0.24 5.21
CA LEU A 112 -10.53 0.57 4.11
C LEU A 112 -10.67 -0.26 2.83
N GLY A 113 -9.74 -1.18 2.58
CA GLY A 113 -9.81 -2.11 1.47
C GLY A 113 -11.03 -3.04 1.57
N GLN A 114 -11.31 -3.60 2.75
CA GLN A 114 -12.48 -4.43 2.98
C GLN A 114 -13.78 -3.63 2.86
N HIS A 115 -13.84 -2.41 3.44
CA HIS A 115 -14.99 -1.54 3.24
C HIS A 115 -15.24 -1.26 1.75
N GLY A 116 -14.19 -0.87 1.02
CA GLY A 116 -14.29 -0.66 -0.44
C GLY A 116 -14.74 -1.92 -1.19
N HIS A 117 -14.25 -3.10 -0.79
CA HIS A 117 -14.68 -4.35 -1.40
C HIS A 117 -16.18 -4.56 -1.26
N PHE A 118 -16.72 -4.55 -0.05
CA PHE A 118 -18.15 -4.83 0.19
C PHE A 118 -19.08 -3.70 -0.29
N ALA A 119 -18.64 -2.44 -0.14
CA ALA A 119 -19.48 -1.31 -0.53
C ALA A 119 -19.49 -1.07 -2.05
N LEU A 120 -18.34 -1.23 -2.74
CA LEU A 120 -18.19 -0.83 -4.14
C LEU A 120 -18.09 -2.02 -5.11
N TYR A 121 -17.22 -3.02 -4.79
CA TYR A 121 -16.81 -4.03 -5.77
C TYR A 121 -17.58 -5.34 -5.68
N ALA A 122 -17.98 -5.79 -4.49
CA ALA A 122 -18.73 -7.02 -4.32
C ALA A 122 -20.07 -6.98 -5.09
N GLN A 123 -20.37 -8.04 -5.82
CA GLN A 123 -21.64 -8.20 -6.55
C GLN A 123 -22.79 -8.36 -5.55
N GLU A 124 -22.61 -9.23 -4.56
CA GLU A 124 -23.55 -9.38 -3.45
C GLU A 124 -23.34 -8.26 -2.41
N LYS A 125 -24.41 -7.55 -2.08
CA LYS A 125 -24.41 -6.48 -1.07
C LYS A 125 -24.84 -7.03 0.29
N ILE A 126 -23.84 -7.36 1.12
CA ILE A 126 -24.05 -7.87 2.48
C ILE A 126 -24.10 -6.68 3.44
N ALA A 127 -25.30 -6.26 3.83
CA ALA A 127 -25.51 -5.05 4.64
C ALA A 127 -24.67 -5.05 5.93
N TYR A 128 -24.64 -6.17 6.66
CA TYR A 128 -23.84 -6.30 7.88
C TYR A 128 -22.34 -6.09 7.63
N ALA A 129 -21.78 -6.64 6.54
CA ALA A 129 -20.37 -6.47 6.23
C ALA A 129 -20.05 -5.01 5.85
N ILE A 130 -20.92 -4.38 5.05
CA ILE A 130 -20.78 -2.97 4.66
C ILE A 130 -20.78 -2.08 5.91
N GLU A 131 -21.74 -2.24 6.82
CA GLU A 131 -21.85 -1.46 8.03
C GLU A 131 -20.64 -1.68 8.96
N ARG A 132 -20.29 -2.94 9.23
CA ARG A 132 -19.16 -3.29 10.08
C ARG A 132 -17.85 -2.65 9.61
N TYR A 133 -17.53 -2.76 8.32
CA TYR A 133 -16.28 -2.20 7.79
C TYR A 133 -16.33 -0.68 7.63
N ARG A 134 -17.51 -0.10 7.40
CA ARG A 134 -17.71 1.34 7.44
C ARG A 134 -17.41 1.92 8.82
N ASP A 135 -17.94 1.30 9.88
CA ASP A 135 -17.73 1.73 11.26
C ASP A 135 -16.23 1.61 11.64
N GLU A 136 -15.59 0.53 11.25
CA GLU A 136 -14.15 0.36 11.47
C GLU A 136 -13.33 1.39 10.68
N ALA A 137 -13.66 1.65 9.43
CA ALA A 137 -13.04 2.71 8.64
C ALA A 137 -13.21 4.08 9.32
N ALA A 138 -14.42 4.41 9.77
CA ALA A 138 -14.70 5.65 10.50
C ALA A 138 -13.87 5.74 11.80
N ARG A 139 -13.75 4.64 12.54
CA ARG A 139 -12.92 4.58 13.76
C ARG A 139 -11.44 4.86 13.43
N LEU A 140 -10.91 4.27 12.36
CA LEU A 140 -9.53 4.46 11.94
C LEU A 140 -9.26 5.89 11.45
N TYR A 141 -10.22 6.50 10.74
CA TYR A 141 -10.13 7.94 10.42
C TYR A 141 -10.08 8.80 11.68
N ARG A 142 -10.90 8.51 12.71
CA ARG A 142 -10.84 9.25 13.99
C ARG A 142 -9.50 9.07 14.71
N VAL A 143 -8.90 7.86 14.66
CA VAL A 143 -7.55 7.62 15.21
C VAL A 143 -6.51 8.48 14.50
N LEU A 144 -6.53 8.51 13.16
CA LEU A 144 -5.61 9.34 12.39
C LEU A 144 -5.81 10.83 12.65
N ASP A 145 -7.06 11.30 12.68
CA ASP A 145 -7.38 12.72 12.95
C ASP A 145 -6.91 13.14 14.34
N THR A 146 -7.17 12.32 15.35
CA THR A 146 -6.70 12.56 16.72
C THR A 146 -5.18 12.63 16.79
N GLN A 147 -4.49 11.73 16.11
CA GLN A 147 -3.02 11.74 16.07
C GLN A 147 -2.48 13.00 15.41
N LEU A 148 -3.02 13.38 14.26
CA LEU A 148 -2.63 14.60 13.54
C LEU A 148 -2.96 15.87 14.34
N GLY A 149 -3.99 15.84 15.18
CA GLY A 149 -4.29 16.89 16.13
C GLY A 149 -3.22 16.99 17.23
N LYS A 150 -2.74 15.86 17.74
CA LYS A 150 -1.68 15.81 18.78
C LYS A 150 -0.32 16.28 18.26
N THR A 151 0.08 15.83 17.06
CA THR A 151 1.37 16.21 16.46
C THR A 151 1.36 17.63 15.90
N GLY A 152 0.20 18.14 15.53
CA GLY A 152 0.05 19.45 14.90
C GLY A 152 0.58 19.52 13.46
N ALA A 153 1.30 18.50 12.98
CA ALA A 153 1.96 18.49 11.68
C ALA A 153 1.70 17.19 10.91
N TYR A 154 2.55 16.17 11.10
CA TYR A 154 2.55 14.91 10.35
C TYR A 154 2.25 13.71 11.27
N VAL A 155 2.05 12.54 10.68
CA VAL A 155 1.55 11.35 11.39
C VAL A 155 2.48 10.93 12.53
N ALA A 156 3.80 10.89 12.28
CA ALA A 156 4.76 10.46 13.29
C ALA A 156 5.36 11.61 14.13
N GLY A 157 5.05 12.88 13.83
CA GLY A 157 5.59 14.02 14.56
C GLY A 157 5.64 15.31 13.73
N ALA A 158 6.70 16.11 13.93
CA ALA A 158 6.85 17.40 13.27
C ALA A 158 7.28 17.30 11.80
N GLU A 159 7.96 16.20 11.44
CA GLU A 159 8.55 16.02 10.12
C GLU A 159 7.75 15.05 9.24
N TYR A 160 7.67 15.36 7.94
CA TYR A 160 7.11 14.50 6.93
C TYR A 160 7.98 13.25 6.75
N GLY A 161 7.35 12.06 6.71
CA GLY A 161 8.09 10.82 6.62
C GLY A 161 7.29 9.66 6.04
N ILE A 162 7.87 8.45 6.14
CA ILE A 162 7.27 7.24 5.57
C ILE A 162 5.91 6.89 6.19
N ALA A 163 5.61 7.32 7.40
CA ALA A 163 4.30 7.14 8.01
C ALA A 163 3.21 7.93 7.27
N ASP A 164 3.53 9.16 6.82
CA ASP A 164 2.63 9.98 6.01
C ASP A 164 2.45 9.38 4.63
N ILE A 165 3.54 8.96 4.00
CA ILE A 165 3.53 8.31 2.68
C ILE A 165 2.71 7.02 2.71
N ALA A 166 2.78 6.26 3.80
CA ALA A 166 1.97 5.06 3.98
C ALA A 166 0.46 5.37 4.07
N CYS A 167 0.08 6.42 4.84
CA CYS A 167 -1.31 6.74 5.13
C CYS A 167 -2.00 7.52 3.99
N PHE A 168 -1.27 8.42 3.32
CA PHE A 168 -1.86 9.40 2.41
C PHE A 168 -2.65 8.80 1.24
N PRO A 169 -2.16 7.78 0.50
CA PRO A 169 -2.90 7.22 -0.62
C PRO A 169 -4.22 6.57 -0.22
N TRP A 170 -4.30 6.03 0.99
CA TRP A 170 -5.54 5.49 1.52
C TRP A 170 -6.50 6.60 1.99
N ALA A 171 -6.00 7.68 2.56
CA ALA A 171 -6.81 8.86 2.86
C ALA A 171 -7.41 9.50 1.61
N MET A 172 -6.76 9.38 0.44
CA MET A 172 -7.31 9.85 -0.85
C MET A 172 -8.61 9.14 -1.24
N THR A 173 -8.85 7.94 -0.74
CA THR A 173 -10.06 7.16 -1.07
C THR A 173 -11.31 7.62 -0.31
N HIS A 174 -11.22 8.61 0.57
CA HIS A 174 -12.29 9.03 1.49
C HIS A 174 -13.66 9.23 0.80
N LYS A 175 -13.71 9.90 -0.36
CA LYS A 175 -14.97 10.11 -1.09
C LYS A 175 -15.59 8.80 -1.58
N ALA A 176 -14.77 7.92 -2.14
CA ALA A 176 -15.22 6.59 -2.58
C ALA A 176 -15.67 5.72 -1.40
N GLN A 177 -15.12 5.97 -0.21
CA GLN A 177 -15.49 5.31 1.05
C GLN A 177 -16.73 5.96 1.72
N GLY A 178 -17.30 7.02 1.13
CA GLY A 178 -18.46 7.71 1.67
C GLY A 178 -18.16 8.64 2.85
N PHE A 179 -16.90 9.09 3.01
CA PHE A 179 -16.50 10.03 4.06
C PHE A 179 -16.23 11.43 3.48
N THR A 180 -16.53 12.45 4.28
CA THR A 180 -16.06 13.82 4.04
C THR A 180 -14.90 14.15 4.99
N LEU A 181 -13.89 14.85 4.48
CA LEU A 181 -12.80 15.33 5.33
C LEU A 181 -13.21 16.51 6.22
N ASP A 182 -14.40 17.06 6.03
CA ASP A 182 -14.93 18.12 6.91
C ASP A 182 -15.20 17.58 8.33
N ASP A 183 -15.50 16.28 8.46
CA ASP A 183 -15.65 15.60 9.74
C ASP A 183 -14.32 15.28 10.45
N PHE A 184 -13.17 15.51 9.75
CA PHE A 184 -11.81 15.18 10.19
C PHE A 184 -10.87 16.35 9.91
N PRO A 185 -10.95 17.46 10.68
CA PRO A 185 -10.27 18.71 10.35
C PRO A 185 -8.75 18.60 10.32
N HIS A 186 -8.16 17.75 11.16
CA HIS A 186 -6.71 17.55 11.18
C HIS A 186 -6.24 16.72 9.99
N ILE A 187 -7.00 15.71 9.57
CA ILE A 187 -6.75 14.98 8.31
C ILE A 187 -6.89 15.96 7.14
N LYS A 188 -7.92 16.79 7.10
CA LYS A 188 -8.15 17.76 6.02
C LYS A 188 -6.94 18.69 5.82
N ARG A 189 -6.42 19.25 6.91
CA ARG A 189 -5.22 20.09 6.90
C ARG A 189 -4.00 19.32 6.39
N TRP A 190 -3.71 18.17 6.99
CA TRP A 190 -2.59 17.31 6.64
C TRP A 190 -2.68 16.82 5.19
N TYR A 191 -3.85 16.38 4.76
CA TYR A 191 -4.12 15.93 3.40
C TYR A 191 -3.78 17.02 2.37
N ALA A 192 -4.19 18.26 2.62
CA ALA A 192 -3.89 19.38 1.75
C ALA A 192 -2.38 19.64 1.67
N SER A 193 -1.67 19.61 2.80
CA SER A 193 -0.22 19.85 2.85
C SER A 193 0.57 18.75 2.13
N VAL A 194 0.22 17.48 2.34
CA VAL A 194 0.89 16.36 1.66
C VAL A 194 0.57 16.37 0.16
N ARG A 195 -0.69 16.58 -0.21
CA ARG A 195 -1.10 16.65 -1.61
C ARG A 195 -0.41 17.77 -2.40
N ALA A 196 -0.09 18.89 -1.76
CA ALA A 196 0.56 20.03 -2.40
C ALA A 196 2.04 19.78 -2.74
N ARG A 197 2.66 18.72 -2.25
CA ARG A 197 4.07 18.42 -2.52
C ARG A 197 4.27 18.01 -3.98
N PRO A 198 5.23 18.62 -4.71
CA PRO A 198 5.46 18.30 -6.12
C PRO A 198 5.77 16.82 -6.36
N GLN A 199 6.58 16.20 -5.49
CA GLN A 199 6.96 14.80 -5.58
C GLN A 199 5.78 13.85 -5.32
N VAL A 200 4.86 14.24 -4.44
CA VAL A 200 3.61 13.49 -4.25
C VAL A 200 2.77 13.52 -5.53
N GLN A 201 2.67 14.69 -6.20
CA GLN A 201 1.97 14.79 -7.47
C GLN A 201 2.65 13.96 -8.57
N ALA A 202 3.98 14.00 -8.65
CA ALA A 202 4.74 13.17 -9.58
C ALA A 202 4.50 11.68 -9.34
N GLY A 203 4.59 11.22 -8.09
CA GLY A 203 4.35 9.82 -7.72
C GLY A 203 2.92 9.35 -8.01
N LEU A 204 1.92 10.22 -7.85
CA LEU A 204 0.53 9.93 -8.22
C LEU A 204 0.31 9.87 -9.74
N ALA A 205 1.14 10.55 -10.51
CA ALA A 205 1.07 10.56 -11.98
C ALA A 205 1.76 9.33 -12.61
N VAL A 206 2.49 8.54 -11.85
CA VAL A 206 3.13 7.32 -12.32
C VAL A 206 2.06 6.30 -12.73
N GLY A 207 2.15 5.84 -13.97
CA GLY A 207 1.21 4.87 -14.54
C GLY A 207 -0.19 5.46 -14.74
N LYS A 208 -0.79 5.15 -15.88
CA LYS A 208 -2.18 5.52 -16.16
C LYS A 208 -3.02 4.25 -16.11
N PHE A 209 -4.06 4.25 -15.27
CA PHE A 209 -5.11 3.24 -15.39
C PHE A 209 -6.06 3.64 -16.51
N GLU A 210 -6.29 2.72 -17.42
CA GLU A 210 -7.51 2.74 -18.23
C GLU A 210 -8.68 2.40 -17.30
N LYS A 211 -9.64 3.30 -17.22
CA LYS A 211 -10.86 3.14 -16.40
C LYS A 211 -11.89 2.28 -17.14
N GLU A 212 -11.50 1.11 -17.55
CA GLU A 212 -12.48 0.16 -18.09
C GLU A 212 -13.35 -0.41 -16.96
N PRO A 213 -14.62 -0.71 -17.23
CA PRO A 213 -15.46 -1.45 -16.27
C PRO A 213 -14.80 -2.79 -15.91
N LEU A 214 -15.00 -3.22 -14.66
CA LEU A 214 -14.54 -4.55 -14.24
C LEU A 214 -15.48 -5.60 -14.79
N ASP A 215 -14.97 -6.47 -15.66
CA ASP A 215 -15.65 -7.71 -16.05
C ASP A 215 -15.50 -8.80 -14.98
N ASP A 216 -16.13 -9.94 -15.18
CA ASP A 216 -16.12 -11.03 -14.21
C ASP A 216 -14.73 -11.68 -14.05
N GLU A 217 -13.93 -11.71 -15.11
CA GLU A 217 -12.56 -12.23 -15.07
C GLU A 217 -11.65 -11.30 -14.24
N ALA A 218 -11.68 -10.01 -14.51
CA ALA A 218 -10.95 -9.02 -13.73
C ALA A 218 -11.36 -9.05 -12.25
N ARG A 219 -12.66 -9.20 -11.96
CA ARG A 219 -13.15 -9.35 -10.56
C ARG A 219 -12.57 -10.59 -9.90
N LYS A 220 -12.58 -11.74 -10.61
CA LYS A 220 -12.00 -12.99 -10.13
C LYS A 220 -10.49 -12.85 -9.87
N ASN A 221 -9.76 -12.21 -10.76
CA ASN A 221 -8.32 -12.01 -10.64
C ASN A 221 -7.97 -11.05 -9.51
N MET A 222 -8.73 -9.95 -9.33
CA MET A 222 -8.45 -8.94 -8.30
C MET A 222 -8.92 -9.36 -6.90
N PHE A 223 -10.06 -10.07 -6.80
CA PHE A 223 -10.74 -10.31 -5.52
C PHE A 223 -10.96 -11.78 -5.20
N GLY A 224 -10.74 -12.70 -6.13
CA GLY A 224 -11.06 -14.12 -5.98
C GLY A 224 -10.20 -14.88 -4.98
N GLN A 225 -9.10 -14.33 -4.49
CA GLN A 225 -8.18 -14.85 -3.47
C GLN A 225 -7.75 -16.31 -3.65
N LYS A 226 -8.01 -16.89 -4.80
CA LYS A 226 -7.54 -18.23 -5.13
C LYS A 226 -6.10 -18.10 -5.61
N LEU A 227 -5.15 -18.39 -4.72
CA LEU A 227 -3.91 -18.98 -5.19
C LEU A 227 -4.35 -20.16 -6.04
N SER A 228 -4.10 -20.13 -7.36
CA SER A 228 -4.24 -21.34 -8.14
C SER A 228 -3.43 -22.39 -7.39
N LEU A 229 -4.05 -23.51 -7.09
CA LEU A 229 -3.38 -24.68 -6.54
C LEU A 229 -2.35 -25.11 -7.58
N ILE A 230 -1.21 -24.46 -7.63
CA ILE A 230 -0.03 -24.99 -8.26
C ILE A 230 0.33 -26.16 -7.36
N HIS A 231 -0.19 -27.33 -7.71
CA HIS A 231 0.18 -28.64 -7.25
C HIS A 231 0.99 -28.65 -5.95
N ILE A 232 0.33 -28.55 -4.80
CA ILE A 232 0.78 -29.30 -3.65
C ILE A 232 0.48 -30.74 -4.06
N SER A 233 1.45 -31.41 -4.67
CA SER A 233 1.45 -32.86 -4.77
C SER A 233 1.29 -33.32 -3.32
N GLU A 234 0.18 -33.98 -3.01
CA GLU A 234 0.03 -34.65 -1.71
C GLU A 234 1.32 -35.45 -1.48
N PRO A 235 1.95 -35.30 -0.29
CA PRO A 235 3.06 -36.19 0.03
C PRO A 235 2.51 -37.61 -0.08
N THR A 236 3.06 -38.41 -0.98
CA THR A 236 2.77 -39.81 -1.10
C THR A 236 2.88 -40.43 0.28
N ARG A 237 1.73 -40.82 0.84
CA ARG A 237 1.70 -41.58 2.09
C ARG A 237 2.60 -42.81 1.90
N PRO A 238 3.60 -43.05 2.76
CA PRO A 238 4.33 -44.30 2.71
C PRO A 238 3.32 -45.42 2.93
N GLU A 239 3.26 -46.35 1.99
CA GLU A 239 2.51 -47.58 2.20
C GLU A 239 3.04 -48.25 3.47
N ARG A 240 2.16 -48.53 4.41
CA ARG A 240 2.50 -49.34 5.58
C ARG A 240 2.77 -50.75 5.09
N ILE A 241 4.02 -51.19 5.22
CA ILE A 241 4.42 -52.60 5.20
C ILE A 241 3.89 -53.27 6.46
#